data_58ceb6d7045ca53374244b9b9b8f1a09
#
_entry.id   58ceb6d7045ca53374244b9b9b8f1a09
#
_cell.length_a   1.000
_cell.length_b   1.000
_cell.length_c   1.000
_cell.angle_alpha   90.00
_cell.angle_beta   90.00
_cell.angle_gamma   90.00
#
_symmetry.space_group_name_H-M   'P 1'
#
loop_
_entity.id
_entity.type
_entity.pdbx_description
1 polymer ?
#
loop_
_entity_poly.entity_id
_entity_poly.type
_entity_poly.pdbx_seq_one_letter_code
_entity_poly.pdbx_strand_id
1 'polypeptide(L)'
;MANHIFQKKGESTWYVRLDIPKDVQLAFDNRRVLIQSLKTGLRSEAMERRHIWLAKWKADITAARDKKLSERDEWKEKVQDLTRRNQSNKEKWLPTLFMPRSKDATTPPPDILAYTESIAPILQELYDGGMEGPVKAFIATYHEYLEGLSQKLTPGQGADLGAKISDAFTKLHMEITAEYYDLSPDERADMQELASDPQSYKPKSPITPARIQKLRAFLEKVGKDPKTIDTLVKRVELFSAYVREKGLPISFDLVSAYLDQLTDAKGVPLTSKTKKQHIWAGNTFWKWAIKYDEDWRQQYKGQPSPFEKHDLPVVKGESVSWAVFTRMDVERLHVAALEKEDKPLADLIALAAYTGARLEEIGRVHRDTITLKDGVPIAFSILESKTDAGVRQVPIHTAIAPLVQSLLDASEDGYLLKGRALGETNKYGNRLDAVGKRFGRLKTAAKFDKSFVLHSIRKTAITEVHRAGADVSVMPALFGHETGMITFDLYSAGPSLEQKAKVIELLSYKFDLA
;
A
#
# COMPACT_ATOMS: atom_id res chain seq x y z
N MET A 1 20.08 34.95 9.04
CA MET A 1 20.76 35.12 10.34
C MET A 1 21.08 33.76 10.91
N ALA A 2 22.33 33.33 10.82
CA ALA A 2 22.70 31.93 11.10
C ALA A 2 22.64 31.50 12.58
N ASN A 3 22.46 32.42 13.54
CA ASN A 3 22.67 32.12 14.95
C ASN A 3 21.46 32.34 15.87
N HIS A 4 20.30 32.69 15.35
CA HIS A 4 19.06 32.90 16.12
C HIS A 4 19.17 33.90 17.30
N ILE A 5 20.24 34.72 17.39
CA ILE A 5 20.40 35.74 18.42
C ILE A 5 20.57 37.12 17.80
N PHE A 6 20.07 38.16 18.51
CA PHE A 6 20.19 39.56 18.09
C PHE A 6 20.15 40.45 19.32
N GLN A 7 20.55 41.71 19.13
CA GLN A 7 20.37 42.78 20.11
C GLN A 7 19.38 43.79 19.55
N LYS A 8 18.52 44.32 20.39
CA LYS A 8 17.66 45.43 19.99
C LYS A 8 18.49 46.72 19.91
N LYS A 9 18.07 47.61 19.04
CA LYS A 9 18.78 48.89 18.85
C LYS A 9 18.78 49.68 20.16
N GLY A 10 19.97 50.01 20.67
CA GLY A 10 20.15 50.75 21.94
C GLY A 10 20.22 49.87 23.20
N GLU A 11 20.12 48.57 23.09
CA GLU A 11 20.24 47.65 24.23
C GLU A 11 21.53 46.81 24.13
N SER A 12 22.20 46.59 25.27
CA SER A 12 23.35 45.68 25.37
C SER A 12 22.92 44.21 25.57
N THR A 13 21.64 43.96 25.86
CA THR A 13 21.11 42.62 26.13
C THR A 13 20.89 41.83 24.85
N TRP A 14 21.30 40.54 24.86
CA TRP A 14 21.02 39.60 23.78
C TRP A 14 19.65 38.95 23.91
N TYR A 15 19.01 38.75 22.78
CA TYR A 15 17.72 38.08 22.63
C TYR A 15 17.87 36.87 21.70
N VAL A 16 17.13 35.80 21.97
CA VAL A 16 16.93 34.67 21.02
C VAL A 16 15.63 34.87 20.25
N ARG A 17 15.64 34.50 18.99
CA ARG A 17 14.50 34.60 18.07
C ARG A 17 14.34 33.31 17.30
N LEU A 18 13.08 32.84 17.15
CA LEU A 18 12.68 31.73 16.28
C LEU A 18 11.44 32.14 15.51
N ASP A 19 11.47 32.02 14.19
CA ASP A 19 10.30 32.25 13.34
C ASP A 19 9.35 31.04 13.46
N ILE A 20 8.06 31.31 13.66
CA ILE A 20 7.03 30.26 13.76
C ILE A 20 6.58 29.93 12.33
N PRO A 21 6.65 28.63 11.93
CA PRO A 21 6.14 28.18 10.64
C PRO A 21 4.65 28.51 10.48
N LYS A 22 4.24 28.90 9.27
CA LYS A 22 2.85 29.31 8.98
C LYS A 22 1.82 28.25 9.37
N ASP A 23 2.15 26.97 9.20
CA ASP A 23 1.30 25.81 9.48
C ASP A 23 0.88 25.63 10.95
N VAL A 24 1.58 26.31 11.87
CA VAL A 24 1.31 26.24 13.31
C VAL A 24 1.09 27.60 13.98
N GLN A 25 1.10 28.71 13.23
CA GLN A 25 0.96 30.06 13.81
C GLN A 25 -0.32 30.22 14.62
N LEU A 26 -1.43 29.59 14.18
CA LEU A 26 -2.70 29.63 14.90
C LEU A 26 -2.59 29.04 16.32
N ALA A 27 -1.79 27.99 16.51
CA ALA A 27 -1.54 27.40 17.83
C ALA A 27 -0.68 28.30 18.75
N PHE A 28 -0.14 29.38 18.21
CA PHE A 28 0.67 30.38 18.92
C PHE A 28 0.04 31.78 18.86
N ASP A 29 -1.29 31.89 18.87
CA ASP A 29 -2.05 33.14 18.83
C ASP A 29 -1.69 34.02 17.62
N ASN A 30 -1.53 33.41 16.44
CA ASN A 30 -1.11 34.06 15.18
C ASN A 30 0.26 34.79 15.23
N ARG A 31 1.06 34.51 16.25
CA ARG A 31 2.41 35.07 16.34
C ARG A 31 3.29 34.51 15.22
N ARG A 32 4.04 35.40 14.60
CA ARG A 32 5.00 35.02 13.52
C ARG A 32 6.39 34.68 14.06
N VAL A 33 6.70 35.13 15.28
CA VAL A 33 8.05 35.03 15.86
C VAL A 33 7.98 34.85 17.36
N LEU A 34 8.79 33.96 17.89
CA LEU A 34 9.06 33.83 19.33
C LEU A 34 10.35 34.58 19.65
N ILE A 35 10.31 35.44 20.65
CA ILE A 35 11.46 36.26 21.11
C ILE A 35 11.56 36.15 22.63
N GLN A 36 12.79 35.93 23.12
CA GLN A 36 13.05 35.87 24.57
C GLN A 36 14.38 36.54 24.89
N SER A 37 14.40 37.32 25.98
CA SER A 37 15.65 37.90 26.49
C SER A 37 16.53 36.82 27.12
N LEU A 38 17.81 36.82 26.82
CA LEU A 38 18.80 35.89 27.37
C LEU A 38 19.47 36.45 28.64
N LYS A 39 19.08 37.67 29.06
CA LYS A 39 19.53 38.32 30.29
C LYS A 39 21.07 38.35 30.41
N THR A 40 21.76 38.61 29.33
CA THR A 40 23.21 38.74 29.27
C THR A 40 23.63 39.71 28.16
N GLY A 41 24.69 40.47 28.40
CA GLY A 41 25.34 41.31 27.40
C GLY A 41 26.52 40.59 26.71
N LEU A 42 26.93 39.42 27.23
CA LEU A 42 28.03 38.66 26.65
C LEU A 42 27.53 37.71 25.56
N ARG A 43 28.13 37.79 24.39
CA ARG A 43 27.73 36.96 23.24
C ARG A 43 27.99 35.46 23.46
N SER A 44 29.07 35.10 24.15
CA SER A 44 29.39 33.70 24.49
C SER A 44 28.32 33.06 25.35
N GLU A 45 27.91 33.71 26.42
CA GLU A 45 26.81 33.25 27.28
C GLU A 45 25.46 33.20 26.54
N ALA A 46 25.21 34.19 25.67
CA ALA A 46 23.99 34.20 24.86
C ALA A 46 23.93 32.98 23.91
N MET A 47 25.06 32.58 23.36
CA MET A 47 25.18 31.41 22.49
C MET A 47 24.89 30.11 23.24
N GLU A 48 25.21 29.99 24.53
CA GLU A 48 24.89 28.85 25.36
C GLU A 48 23.42 28.88 25.82
N ARG A 49 22.96 30.00 26.38
CA ARG A 49 21.60 30.13 26.92
C ARG A 49 20.50 29.99 25.87
N ARG A 50 20.77 30.35 24.60
CA ARG A 50 19.79 30.21 23.51
C ARG A 50 19.31 28.78 23.29
N HIS A 51 20.16 27.77 23.54
CA HIS A 51 19.84 26.35 23.24
C HIS A 51 18.63 25.86 24.02
N ILE A 52 18.44 26.31 25.25
CA ILE A 52 17.30 25.96 26.09
C ILE A 52 16.00 26.45 25.43
N TRP A 53 15.96 27.69 25.00
CA TRP A 53 14.77 28.29 24.38
C TRP A 53 14.48 27.70 22.99
N LEU A 54 15.52 27.49 22.18
CA LEU A 54 15.36 26.87 20.88
C LEU A 54 14.87 25.41 20.97
N ALA A 55 15.37 24.65 21.93
CA ALA A 55 14.91 23.29 22.17
C ALA A 55 13.44 23.27 22.61
N LYS A 56 13.07 24.13 23.59
CA LYS A 56 11.69 24.27 24.05
C LYS A 56 10.75 24.64 22.90
N TRP A 57 11.03 25.70 22.17
CA TRP A 57 10.16 26.20 21.10
C TRP A 57 10.03 25.22 19.92
N LYS A 58 11.10 24.48 19.60
CA LYS A 58 11.04 23.39 18.62
C LYS A 58 10.15 22.26 19.10
N ALA A 59 10.23 21.91 20.39
CA ALA A 59 9.33 20.90 20.98
C ALA A 59 7.87 21.38 20.97
N ASP A 60 7.61 22.66 21.33
CA ASP A 60 6.27 23.25 21.31
C ASP A 60 5.68 23.26 19.87
N ILE A 61 6.50 23.60 18.86
CA ILE A 61 6.11 23.57 17.43
C ILE A 61 5.80 22.12 17.00
N THR A 62 6.62 21.16 17.42
CA THR A 62 6.38 19.74 17.12
C THR A 62 5.10 19.26 17.78
N ALA A 63 4.88 19.56 19.05
CA ALA A 63 3.67 19.20 19.77
C ALA A 63 2.40 19.82 19.14
N ALA A 64 2.48 21.07 18.68
CA ALA A 64 1.38 21.71 17.96
C ALA A 64 1.07 21.02 16.63
N ARG A 65 2.10 20.55 15.90
CA ARG A 65 1.91 19.75 14.69
C ARG A 65 1.31 18.38 14.97
N ASP A 66 1.81 17.70 16.00
CA ASP A 66 1.32 16.38 16.40
C ASP A 66 -0.16 16.47 16.83
N LYS A 67 -0.52 17.52 17.57
CA LYS A 67 -1.91 17.79 17.93
C LYS A 67 -2.78 18.04 16.68
N LYS A 68 -2.32 18.90 15.76
CA LYS A 68 -3.01 19.18 14.49
C LYS A 68 -3.17 17.90 13.65
N LEU A 69 -2.21 17.00 13.67
CA LEU A 69 -2.26 15.70 12.96
C LEU A 69 -3.22 14.71 13.63
N SER A 70 -3.27 14.65 14.96
CA SER A 70 -4.20 13.77 15.69
C SER A 70 -5.65 14.20 15.53
N GLU A 71 -5.92 15.51 15.36
CA GLU A 71 -7.24 16.09 15.18
C GLU A 71 -7.64 16.22 13.69
N ARG A 72 -6.80 15.77 12.75
CA ARG A 72 -6.95 16.07 11.31
C ARG A 72 -8.28 15.63 10.70
N ASP A 73 -8.87 14.55 11.17
CA ASP A 73 -10.15 14.05 10.67
C ASP A 73 -11.37 14.61 11.42
N GLU A 74 -11.17 15.38 12.49
CA GLU A 74 -12.26 16.02 13.23
C GLU A 74 -13.03 17.05 12.38
N TRP A 75 -12.40 17.56 11.30
CA TRP A 75 -13.09 18.47 10.39
C TRP A 75 -14.35 17.85 9.78
N LYS A 76 -14.37 16.53 9.56
CA LYS A 76 -15.55 15.82 9.02
C LYS A 76 -16.73 15.91 9.96
N GLU A 77 -16.50 15.65 11.25
CA GLU A 77 -17.54 15.79 12.27
C GLU A 77 -18.01 17.24 12.41
N LYS A 78 -17.07 18.19 12.41
CA LYS A 78 -17.39 19.62 12.48
C LYS A 78 -18.24 20.09 11.29
N VAL A 79 -17.90 19.66 10.07
CA VAL A 79 -18.67 19.99 8.86
C VAL A 79 -20.04 19.32 8.87
N GLN A 80 -20.15 18.06 9.30
CA GLN A 80 -21.44 17.39 9.44
C GLN A 80 -22.35 18.09 10.46
N ASP A 81 -21.81 18.47 11.60
CA ASP A 81 -22.56 19.18 12.63
C ASP A 81 -22.99 20.58 12.15
N LEU A 82 -22.07 21.31 11.50
CA LEU A 82 -22.35 22.61 10.88
C LEU A 82 -23.48 22.50 9.85
N THR A 83 -23.42 21.54 8.95
CA THR A 83 -24.42 21.35 7.90
C THR A 83 -25.78 20.95 8.50
N ARG A 84 -25.79 20.08 9.52
CA ARG A 84 -27.02 19.70 10.23
C ARG A 84 -27.65 20.91 10.94
N ARG A 85 -26.85 21.75 11.60
CA ARG A 85 -27.32 22.98 12.24
C ARG A 85 -27.88 23.97 11.22
N ASN A 86 -27.17 24.14 10.08
CA ASN A 86 -27.65 25.01 9.00
C ASN A 86 -29.01 24.55 8.47
N GLN A 87 -29.18 23.26 8.20
CA GLN A 87 -30.45 22.72 7.74
C GLN A 87 -31.55 22.88 8.78
N SER A 88 -31.27 22.59 10.04
CA SER A 88 -32.25 22.83 11.15
C SER A 88 -32.63 24.30 11.29
N ASN A 89 -31.68 25.22 11.10
CA ASN A 89 -31.95 26.65 11.13
C ASN A 89 -32.86 27.09 9.98
N LYS A 90 -32.60 26.60 8.76
CA LYS A 90 -33.46 26.87 7.60
C LYS A 90 -34.89 26.39 7.81
N GLU A 91 -35.06 25.22 8.39
CA GLU A 91 -36.37 24.61 8.61
C GLU A 91 -37.17 25.28 9.76
N LYS A 92 -36.51 25.65 10.85
CA LYS A 92 -37.17 26.07 12.08
C LYS A 92 -37.21 27.60 12.30
N TRP A 93 -36.09 28.27 12.01
CA TRP A 93 -35.92 29.68 12.38
C TRP A 93 -36.19 30.65 11.23
N LEU A 94 -35.75 30.33 10.01
CA LEU A 94 -35.91 31.26 8.90
C LEU A 94 -37.35 31.61 8.55
N PRO A 95 -38.30 30.66 8.54
CA PRO A 95 -39.72 31.00 8.33
C PRO A 95 -40.28 31.95 9.40
N THR A 96 -39.82 31.83 10.64
CA THR A 96 -40.36 32.63 11.76
C THR A 96 -39.83 34.07 11.81
N LEU A 97 -38.64 34.34 11.26
CA LEU A 97 -38.03 35.67 11.22
C LEU A 97 -38.79 36.64 10.32
N PHE A 98 -39.45 36.14 9.28
CA PHE A 98 -40.11 36.93 8.25
C PHE A 98 -41.64 36.83 8.27
N MET A 99 -42.21 36.07 9.22
CA MET A 99 -43.65 36.06 9.42
C MET A 99 -44.11 37.32 10.14
N PRO A 100 -45.29 37.88 9.78
CA PRO A 100 -45.90 38.97 10.55
C PRO A 100 -46.03 38.54 12.00
N ARG A 101 -45.45 39.31 12.93
CA ARG A 101 -45.56 39.01 14.37
C ARG A 101 -47.00 39.14 14.83
N SER A 102 -47.49 38.14 15.53
CA SER A 102 -48.70 38.29 16.35
C SER A 102 -48.45 39.39 17.41
N LYS A 103 -49.47 40.18 17.72
CA LYS A 103 -49.35 41.20 18.76
C LYS A 103 -48.99 40.66 20.14
N ASP A 104 -49.12 39.36 20.34
CA ASP A 104 -48.80 38.62 21.57
C ASP A 104 -47.48 37.86 21.57
N ALA A 105 -46.59 38.13 20.61
CA ALA A 105 -45.28 37.44 20.53
C ALA A 105 -44.36 37.88 21.69
N THR A 106 -44.12 36.99 22.63
CA THR A 106 -43.28 37.22 23.82
C THR A 106 -41.79 37.14 23.55
N THR A 107 -41.37 36.68 22.37
CA THR A 107 -39.95 36.54 22.00
C THR A 107 -39.43 37.83 21.36
N PRO A 108 -38.42 38.51 21.94
CA PRO A 108 -37.86 39.72 21.36
C PRO A 108 -37.20 39.44 20.00
N PRO A 109 -37.14 40.43 19.09
CA PRO A 109 -36.37 40.30 17.87
C PRO A 109 -34.90 40.07 18.23
N PRO A 110 -34.15 39.24 17.45
CA PRO A 110 -32.71 39.18 17.63
C PRO A 110 -32.14 40.60 17.50
N ASP A 111 -31.28 40.97 18.44
CA ASP A 111 -30.58 42.26 18.38
C ASP A 111 -29.50 42.14 17.29
N ILE A 112 -29.85 42.51 16.07
CA ILE A 112 -29.05 42.42 14.88
C ILE A 112 -27.84 43.35 14.97
N LEU A 113 -27.99 44.51 15.63
CA LEU A 113 -26.88 45.46 15.81
C LEU A 113 -25.83 44.87 16.77
N ALA A 114 -26.25 44.34 17.93
CA ALA A 114 -25.34 43.69 18.85
C ALA A 114 -24.64 42.47 18.22
N TYR A 115 -25.37 41.72 17.39
CA TYR A 115 -24.79 40.62 16.65
C TYR A 115 -23.74 41.09 15.62
N THR A 116 -24.04 42.16 14.84
CA THR A 116 -23.10 42.75 13.88
C THR A 116 -21.85 43.28 14.59
N GLU A 117 -21.99 43.94 15.72
CA GLU A 117 -20.88 44.41 16.53
C GLU A 117 -20.02 43.25 17.06
N SER A 118 -20.62 42.10 17.39
CA SER A 118 -19.93 40.93 17.90
C SER A 118 -19.10 40.18 16.83
N ILE A 119 -19.57 40.17 15.57
CA ILE A 119 -18.89 39.44 14.49
C ILE A 119 -17.82 40.29 13.77
N ALA A 120 -17.95 41.63 13.80
CA ALA A 120 -17.02 42.53 13.07
C ALA A 120 -15.55 42.34 13.46
N PRO A 121 -15.18 42.23 14.74
CA PRO A 121 -13.76 41.94 15.11
C PRO A 121 -13.28 40.60 14.59
N ILE A 122 -14.14 39.58 14.60
CA ILE A 122 -13.79 38.22 14.11
C ILE A 122 -13.54 38.27 12.60
N LEU A 123 -14.40 38.95 11.85
CA LEU A 123 -14.23 39.13 10.41
C LEU A 123 -12.95 39.91 10.07
N GLN A 124 -12.60 40.92 10.87
CA GLN A 124 -11.36 41.67 10.69
C GLN A 124 -10.13 40.79 10.96
N GLU A 125 -10.17 39.99 12.02
CA GLU A 125 -9.07 39.06 12.31
C GLU A 125 -8.87 38.03 11.21
N LEU A 126 -9.96 37.46 10.66
CA LEU A 126 -9.92 36.53 9.54
C LEU A 126 -9.37 37.19 8.26
N TYR A 127 -9.78 38.44 8.01
CA TYR A 127 -9.29 39.22 6.88
C TYR A 127 -7.78 39.46 6.97
N ASP A 128 -7.31 39.94 8.12
CA ASP A 128 -5.90 40.20 8.40
C ASP A 128 -5.07 38.89 8.41
N GLY A 129 -5.71 37.78 8.73
CA GLY A 129 -5.14 36.43 8.70
C GLY A 129 -4.95 35.84 7.29
N GLY A 130 -5.43 36.54 6.24
CA GLY A 130 -5.25 36.13 4.83
C GLY A 130 -6.50 35.55 4.17
N MET A 131 -7.65 35.53 4.85
CA MET A 131 -8.95 35.06 4.32
C MET A 131 -9.75 36.18 3.63
N GLU A 132 -9.09 37.09 2.95
CA GLU A 132 -9.68 38.28 2.32
C GLU A 132 -10.87 37.94 1.40
N GLY A 133 -10.73 36.94 0.52
CA GLY A 133 -11.75 36.53 -0.44
C GLY A 133 -13.03 36.01 0.22
N PRO A 134 -12.95 34.98 1.08
CA PRO A 134 -14.10 34.45 1.81
C PRO A 134 -14.80 35.48 2.69
N VAL A 135 -14.05 36.34 3.39
CA VAL A 135 -14.61 37.39 4.24
C VAL A 135 -15.36 38.44 3.41
N LYS A 136 -14.80 38.91 2.30
CA LYS A 136 -15.49 39.84 1.39
C LYS A 136 -16.80 39.27 0.83
N ALA A 137 -16.78 38.00 0.42
CA ALA A 137 -17.97 37.32 -0.08
C ALA A 137 -19.07 37.23 1.00
N PHE A 138 -18.68 36.89 2.23
CA PHE A 138 -19.62 36.87 3.37
C PHE A 138 -20.20 38.28 3.66
N ILE A 139 -19.35 39.31 3.76
CA ILE A 139 -19.79 40.70 4.03
C ILE A 139 -20.77 41.16 2.95
N ALA A 140 -20.52 40.90 1.68
CA ALA A 140 -21.44 41.27 0.60
C ALA A 140 -22.84 40.64 0.80
N THR A 141 -22.92 39.34 1.11
CA THR A 141 -24.19 38.66 1.38
C THR A 141 -24.84 39.16 2.68
N TYR A 142 -24.05 39.51 3.69
CA TYR A 142 -24.55 40.05 4.95
C TYR A 142 -25.14 41.45 4.77
N HIS A 143 -24.56 42.32 3.94
CA HIS A 143 -25.13 43.58 3.55
C HIS A 143 -26.49 43.43 2.83
N GLU A 144 -26.56 42.52 1.84
CA GLU A 144 -27.83 42.19 1.17
C GLU A 144 -28.91 41.74 2.19
N TYR A 145 -28.53 40.97 3.20
CA TYR A 145 -29.41 40.53 4.29
C TYR A 145 -29.89 41.70 5.14
N LEU A 146 -28.99 42.61 5.56
CA LEU A 146 -29.35 43.78 6.36
C LEU A 146 -30.27 44.76 5.59
N GLU A 147 -30.00 45.00 4.32
CA GLU A 147 -30.83 45.81 3.44
C GLU A 147 -32.23 45.20 3.27
N GLY A 148 -32.30 43.86 3.10
CA GLY A 148 -33.57 43.14 3.01
C GLY A 148 -34.41 43.24 4.25
N LEU A 149 -33.82 43.26 5.45
CA LEU A 149 -34.53 43.46 6.71
C LEU A 149 -35.20 44.83 6.85
N SER A 150 -34.67 45.86 6.15
CA SER A 150 -35.26 47.21 6.15
C SER A 150 -36.45 47.36 5.17
N GLN A 151 -36.68 46.36 4.32
CA GLN A 151 -37.73 46.37 3.29
C GLN A 151 -38.95 45.55 3.74
N LYS A 152 -40.14 45.88 3.17
CA LYS A 152 -41.34 45.03 3.32
C LYS A 152 -41.23 43.81 2.39
N LEU A 153 -40.58 42.74 2.86
CA LEU A 153 -40.47 41.48 2.13
C LEU A 153 -41.72 40.63 2.28
N THR A 154 -42.08 39.89 1.23
CA THR A 154 -43.01 38.76 1.36
C THR A 154 -42.37 37.64 2.18
N PRO A 155 -43.16 36.76 2.84
CA PRO A 155 -42.59 35.63 3.59
C PRO A 155 -41.64 34.75 2.74
N GLY A 156 -41.92 34.55 1.45
CA GLY A 156 -41.04 33.79 0.54
C GLY A 156 -39.70 34.50 0.29
N GLN A 157 -39.73 35.82 -0.01
CA GLN A 157 -38.51 36.59 -0.20
C GLN A 157 -37.65 36.65 1.07
N GLY A 158 -38.30 36.72 2.23
CA GLY A 158 -37.62 36.67 3.50
C GLY A 158 -36.96 35.31 3.76
N ALA A 159 -37.64 34.23 3.45
CA ALA A 159 -37.08 32.88 3.58
C ALA A 159 -35.89 32.66 2.65
N ASP A 160 -35.94 33.14 1.38
CA ASP A 160 -34.84 33.06 0.44
C ASP A 160 -33.61 33.86 0.92
N LEU A 161 -33.82 35.07 1.43
CA LEU A 161 -32.77 35.93 1.97
C LEU A 161 -32.11 35.28 3.21
N GLY A 162 -32.94 34.74 4.11
CA GLY A 162 -32.46 33.99 5.27
C GLY A 162 -31.67 32.73 4.89
N ALA A 163 -32.09 32.02 3.85
CA ALA A 163 -31.37 30.86 3.36
C ALA A 163 -29.99 31.28 2.79
N LYS A 164 -29.93 32.37 2.02
CA LYS A 164 -28.65 32.89 1.45
C LYS A 164 -27.65 33.23 2.55
N ILE A 165 -28.05 33.93 3.60
CA ILE A 165 -27.12 34.30 4.68
C ILE A 165 -26.66 33.07 5.49
N SER A 166 -27.57 32.11 5.73
CA SER A 166 -27.23 30.86 6.40
C SER A 166 -26.18 30.05 5.58
N ASP A 167 -26.33 30.04 4.25
CA ASP A 167 -25.35 29.40 3.35
C ASP A 167 -24.02 30.16 3.32
N ALA A 168 -24.05 31.50 3.38
CA ALA A 168 -22.83 32.29 3.45
C ALA A 168 -22.03 32.01 4.75
N PHE A 169 -22.71 31.89 5.88
CA PHE A 169 -22.11 31.48 7.16
C PHE A 169 -21.47 30.09 7.05
N THR A 170 -22.21 29.15 6.47
CA THR A 170 -21.71 27.79 6.29
C THR A 170 -20.45 27.77 5.42
N LYS A 171 -20.44 28.50 4.30
CA LYS A 171 -19.29 28.62 3.42
C LYS A 171 -18.08 29.24 4.13
N LEU A 172 -18.29 30.34 4.89
CA LEU A 172 -17.20 30.96 5.64
C LEU A 172 -16.61 30.00 6.68
N HIS A 173 -17.46 29.28 7.42
CA HIS A 173 -16.98 28.27 8.39
C HIS A 173 -16.24 27.10 7.72
N MET A 174 -16.66 26.69 6.53
CA MET A 174 -15.95 25.66 5.76
C MET A 174 -14.55 26.15 5.35
N GLU A 175 -14.43 27.40 4.89
CA GLU A 175 -13.11 27.97 4.55
C GLU A 175 -12.21 28.11 5.78
N ILE A 176 -12.75 28.57 6.93
CA ILE A 176 -12.03 28.60 8.21
C ILE A 176 -11.55 27.19 8.58
N THR A 177 -12.43 26.20 8.45
CA THR A 177 -12.10 24.81 8.75
C THR A 177 -11.02 24.30 7.80
N ALA A 178 -11.11 24.60 6.51
CA ALA A 178 -10.15 24.19 5.51
C ALA A 178 -8.74 24.78 5.76
N GLU A 179 -8.66 26.05 6.17
CA GLU A 179 -7.41 26.70 6.55
C GLU A 179 -6.86 26.15 7.87
N TYR A 180 -7.73 25.98 8.88
CA TYR A 180 -7.30 25.46 10.18
C TYR A 180 -6.67 24.08 10.09
N TYR A 181 -7.27 23.17 9.29
CA TYR A 181 -6.79 21.81 9.10
C TYR A 181 -5.79 21.67 7.94
N ASP A 182 -5.51 22.77 7.21
CA ASP A 182 -4.63 22.75 6.03
C ASP A 182 -5.03 21.69 5.02
N LEU A 183 -6.32 21.71 4.63
CA LEU A 183 -6.90 20.69 3.77
C LEU A 183 -6.36 20.80 2.35
N SER A 184 -5.92 19.66 1.80
CA SER A 184 -5.54 19.51 0.40
C SER A 184 -6.73 19.77 -0.55
N PRO A 185 -6.50 20.02 -1.84
CA PRO A 185 -7.57 20.20 -2.83
C PRO A 185 -8.57 19.03 -2.86
N ASP A 186 -8.09 17.79 -2.70
CA ASP A 186 -8.95 16.60 -2.65
C ASP A 186 -9.81 16.57 -1.38
N GLU A 187 -9.26 16.96 -0.23
CA GLU A 187 -10.00 17.04 1.04
C GLU A 187 -11.01 18.21 1.03
N ARG A 188 -10.68 19.33 0.37
CA ARG A 188 -11.64 20.44 0.17
C ARG A 188 -12.82 20.01 -0.71
N ALA A 189 -12.56 19.25 -1.78
CA ALA A 189 -13.64 18.67 -2.60
C ALA A 189 -14.48 17.67 -1.81
N ASP A 190 -13.87 16.84 -0.98
CA ASP A 190 -14.53 15.89 -0.07
C ASP A 190 -15.41 16.63 0.96
N MET A 191 -14.92 17.76 1.49
CA MET A 191 -15.65 18.62 2.41
C MET A 191 -16.90 19.24 1.75
N GLN A 192 -16.80 19.68 0.48
CA GLN A 192 -17.93 20.21 -0.27
C GLN A 192 -18.99 19.14 -0.55
N GLU A 193 -18.57 17.92 -0.89
CA GLU A 193 -19.48 16.79 -1.10
C GLU A 193 -20.19 16.41 0.20
N LEU A 194 -19.46 16.33 1.32
CA LEU A 194 -20.01 16.10 2.65
C LEU A 194 -21.02 17.18 3.05
N ALA A 195 -20.75 18.46 2.75
CA ALA A 195 -21.63 19.56 3.09
C ALA A 195 -22.88 19.60 2.19
N SER A 196 -22.80 19.15 0.93
CA SER A 196 -23.93 19.14 0.00
C SER A 196 -24.94 18.03 0.31
N ASP A 197 -24.47 16.83 0.67
CA ASP A 197 -25.32 15.69 1.04
C ASP A 197 -24.71 14.84 2.16
N PRO A 198 -24.88 15.25 3.43
CA PRO A 198 -24.31 14.54 4.58
C PRO A 198 -24.83 13.11 4.76
N GLN A 199 -26.01 12.79 4.22
CA GLN A 199 -26.63 11.47 4.40
C GLN A 199 -26.11 10.45 3.38
N SER A 200 -25.82 10.88 2.17
CA SER A 200 -25.27 10.01 1.12
C SER A 200 -23.74 10.01 1.09
N TYR A 201 -23.10 10.90 1.83
CA TYR A 201 -21.65 11.01 1.88
C TYR A 201 -20.98 9.68 2.31
N LYS A 202 -20.06 9.23 1.48
CA LYS A 202 -19.21 8.08 1.79
C LYS A 202 -17.77 8.54 1.95
N PRO A 203 -17.15 8.29 3.12
CA PRO A 203 -15.76 8.65 3.34
C PRO A 203 -14.84 8.13 2.22
N LYS A 204 -13.98 8.98 1.71
CA LYS A 204 -12.99 8.61 0.68
C LYS A 204 -11.72 8.10 1.37
N SER A 205 -11.16 7.01 0.84
CA SER A 205 -9.83 6.58 1.29
C SER A 205 -8.76 7.52 0.73
N PRO A 206 -7.79 7.96 1.54
CA PRO A 206 -6.66 8.73 1.02
C PRO A 206 -5.78 7.90 0.08
N ILE A 207 -5.93 6.57 0.08
CA ILE A 207 -5.31 5.67 -0.90
C ILE A 207 -6.21 5.62 -2.14
N THR A 208 -6.12 6.66 -2.97
CA THR A 208 -6.97 6.81 -4.15
C THR A 208 -6.56 5.87 -5.29
N PRO A 209 -7.49 5.53 -6.23
CA PRO A 209 -7.15 4.76 -7.43
C PRO A 209 -6.01 5.39 -8.23
N ALA A 210 -5.95 6.73 -8.32
CA ALA A 210 -4.88 7.44 -9.01
C ALA A 210 -3.51 7.21 -8.35
N ARG A 211 -3.42 7.22 -7.02
CA ARG A 211 -2.19 6.90 -6.27
C ARG A 211 -1.77 5.45 -6.49
N ILE A 212 -2.73 4.52 -6.50
CA ILE A 212 -2.45 3.10 -6.78
C ILE A 212 -1.89 2.91 -8.19
N GLN A 213 -2.41 3.62 -9.19
CA GLN A 213 -1.89 3.58 -10.56
C GLN A 213 -0.48 4.17 -10.67
N LYS A 214 -0.20 5.28 -9.98
CA LYS A 214 1.15 5.86 -9.91
C LYS A 214 2.14 4.88 -9.26
N LEU A 215 1.74 4.19 -8.18
CA LEU A 215 2.55 3.13 -7.56
C LEU A 215 2.82 1.99 -8.55
N ARG A 216 1.80 1.52 -9.27
CA ARG A 216 1.93 0.46 -10.29
C ARG A 216 2.97 0.86 -11.35
N ALA A 217 2.81 2.03 -11.96
CA ALA A 217 3.73 2.53 -12.98
C ALA A 217 5.17 2.65 -12.45
N PHE A 218 5.33 3.08 -11.18
CA PHE A 218 6.65 3.11 -10.54
C PHE A 218 7.26 1.71 -10.39
N LEU A 219 6.47 0.73 -9.93
CA LEU A 219 6.94 -0.65 -9.75
C LEU A 219 7.31 -1.31 -11.08
N GLU A 220 6.57 -1.03 -12.15
CA GLU A 220 6.88 -1.46 -13.53
C GLU A 220 8.18 -0.82 -14.01
N LYS A 221 8.35 0.48 -13.80
CA LYS A 221 9.58 1.22 -14.17
C LYS A 221 10.84 0.68 -13.48
N VAL A 222 10.72 0.21 -12.24
CA VAL A 222 11.86 -0.38 -11.50
C VAL A 222 12.01 -1.89 -11.73
N GLY A 223 11.30 -2.45 -12.71
CA GLY A 223 11.48 -3.85 -13.16
C GLY A 223 10.95 -4.90 -12.19
N LYS A 224 9.93 -4.58 -11.37
CA LYS A 224 9.29 -5.60 -10.51
C LYS A 224 8.48 -6.58 -11.34
N ASP A 225 8.50 -7.84 -10.91
CA ASP A 225 7.72 -8.91 -11.54
C ASP A 225 6.22 -8.58 -11.60
N PRO A 226 5.55 -8.73 -12.77
CA PRO A 226 4.14 -8.35 -12.97
C PRO A 226 3.17 -9.02 -11.99
N LYS A 227 3.39 -10.29 -11.63
CA LYS A 227 2.57 -11.01 -10.66
C LYS A 227 2.74 -10.44 -9.25
N THR A 228 3.94 -10.01 -8.92
CA THR A 228 4.25 -9.36 -7.64
C THR A 228 3.54 -8.01 -7.57
N ILE A 229 3.56 -7.20 -8.65
CA ILE A 229 2.85 -5.93 -8.76
C ILE A 229 1.35 -6.12 -8.57
N ASP A 230 0.74 -7.04 -9.34
CA ASP A 230 -0.70 -7.29 -9.25
C ASP A 230 -1.14 -7.73 -7.86
N THR A 231 -0.35 -8.56 -7.23
CA THR A 231 -0.66 -9.05 -5.87
C THR A 231 -0.53 -7.95 -4.83
N LEU A 232 0.48 -7.08 -4.96
CA LEU A 232 0.69 -5.92 -4.10
C LEU A 232 -0.45 -4.93 -4.26
N VAL A 233 -0.73 -4.52 -5.49
CA VAL A 233 -1.80 -3.57 -5.82
C VAL A 233 -3.14 -4.07 -5.29
N LYS A 234 -3.48 -5.34 -5.52
CA LYS A 234 -4.73 -5.92 -5.01
C LYS A 234 -4.86 -5.82 -3.48
N ARG A 235 -3.77 -6.02 -2.74
CA ARG A 235 -3.79 -5.88 -1.27
C ARG A 235 -3.93 -4.43 -0.82
N VAL A 236 -3.30 -3.50 -1.53
CA VAL A 236 -3.46 -2.06 -1.27
C VAL A 236 -4.90 -1.62 -1.55
N GLU A 237 -5.52 -2.11 -2.63
CA GLU A 237 -6.94 -1.87 -2.94
C GLU A 237 -7.88 -2.39 -1.85
N LEU A 238 -7.62 -3.60 -1.34
CA LEU A 238 -8.40 -4.19 -0.25
C LEU A 238 -8.30 -3.35 1.03
N PHE A 239 -7.10 -2.89 1.37
CA PHE A 239 -6.92 -2.01 2.52
C PHE A 239 -7.58 -0.64 2.29
N SER A 240 -7.45 -0.05 1.09
CA SER A 240 -8.13 1.20 0.74
C SER A 240 -9.66 1.08 0.87
N ALA A 241 -10.24 -0.05 0.43
CA ALA A 241 -11.66 -0.32 0.59
C ALA A 241 -12.08 -0.39 2.07
N TYR A 242 -11.24 -1.00 2.91
CA TYR A 242 -11.45 -1.06 4.35
C TYR A 242 -11.39 0.31 5.03
N VAL A 243 -10.39 1.13 4.69
CA VAL A 243 -10.28 2.51 5.18
C VAL A 243 -11.53 3.31 4.83
N ARG A 244 -12.02 3.19 3.59
CA ARG A 244 -13.26 3.84 3.14
C ARG A 244 -14.49 3.36 3.89
N GLU A 245 -14.59 2.04 4.18
CA GLU A 245 -15.70 1.46 4.93
C GLU A 245 -15.74 1.99 6.36
N LYS A 246 -14.58 2.05 7.02
CA LYS A 246 -14.49 2.50 8.42
C LYS A 246 -14.56 4.02 8.58
N GLY A 247 -14.17 4.78 7.55
CA GLY A 247 -14.13 6.25 7.62
C GLY A 247 -13.14 6.79 8.64
N LEU A 248 -12.15 6.01 9.04
CA LEU A 248 -11.15 6.36 10.05
C LEU A 248 -9.80 6.69 9.42
N PRO A 249 -8.98 7.53 10.09
CA PRO A 249 -7.62 7.82 9.63
C PRO A 249 -6.76 6.56 9.63
N ILE A 250 -5.76 6.54 8.72
CA ILE A 250 -4.82 5.43 8.65
C ILE A 250 -3.90 5.50 9.87
N SER A 251 -4.09 4.57 10.80
CA SER A 251 -3.32 4.43 12.04
C SER A 251 -2.84 3.00 12.24
N PHE A 252 -1.94 2.79 13.19
CA PHE A 252 -1.52 1.45 13.61
C PHE A 252 -2.71 0.60 14.04
N ASP A 253 -3.63 1.17 14.82
CA ASP A 253 -4.81 0.46 15.33
C ASP A 253 -5.76 0.08 14.20
N LEU A 254 -5.95 0.95 13.19
CA LEU A 254 -6.77 0.64 12.01
C LEU A 254 -6.16 -0.50 11.20
N VAL A 255 -4.83 -0.53 11.03
CA VAL A 255 -4.14 -1.63 10.34
C VAL A 255 -4.24 -2.92 11.16
N SER A 256 -4.11 -2.86 12.48
CA SER A 256 -4.29 -4.03 13.36
C SER A 256 -5.69 -4.62 13.21
N ALA A 257 -6.73 -3.79 13.31
CA ALA A 257 -8.12 -4.21 13.12
C ALA A 257 -8.39 -4.78 11.71
N TYR A 258 -7.76 -4.19 10.67
CA TYR A 258 -7.80 -4.75 9.32
C TYR A 258 -7.21 -6.15 9.24
N LEU A 259 -6.04 -6.37 9.84
CA LEU A 259 -5.38 -7.68 9.84
C LEU A 259 -6.18 -8.74 10.60
N ASP A 260 -6.88 -8.35 11.65
CA ASP A 260 -7.67 -9.28 12.47
C ASP A 260 -8.92 -9.79 11.74
N GLN A 261 -9.55 -8.96 10.91
CA GLN A 261 -10.75 -9.36 10.14
C GLN A 261 -10.45 -10.12 8.85
N LEU A 262 -9.16 -10.23 8.43
CA LEU A 262 -8.83 -10.92 7.18
C LEU A 262 -9.15 -12.41 7.23
N THR A 263 -10.06 -12.84 6.36
CA THR A 263 -10.49 -14.24 6.21
C THR A 263 -10.32 -14.73 4.77
N ASP A 264 -10.32 -16.04 4.59
CA ASP A 264 -10.45 -16.65 3.27
C ASP A 264 -11.92 -16.67 2.79
N ALA A 265 -12.17 -17.21 1.60
CA ALA A 265 -13.52 -17.32 1.02
C ALA A 265 -14.50 -18.16 1.83
N LYS A 266 -14.02 -18.92 2.83
CA LYS A 266 -14.81 -19.74 3.74
C LYS A 266 -15.00 -19.10 5.11
N GLY A 267 -14.52 -17.87 5.31
CA GLY A 267 -14.57 -17.15 6.57
C GLY A 267 -13.50 -17.60 7.59
N VAL A 268 -12.51 -18.41 7.18
CA VAL A 268 -11.41 -18.83 8.06
C VAL A 268 -10.36 -17.72 8.12
N PRO A 269 -9.87 -17.32 9.31
CA PRO A 269 -8.83 -16.31 9.44
C PRO A 269 -7.58 -16.62 8.60
N LEU A 270 -7.04 -15.62 7.94
CA LEU A 270 -5.82 -15.78 7.13
C LEU A 270 -4.61 -16.07 8.02
N THR A 271 -3.69 -16.89 7.48
CA THR A 271 -2.45 -17.23 8.16
C THR A 271 -1.56 -16.03 8.40
N SER A 272 -0.74 -16.06 9.44
CA SER A 272 0.25 -15.02 9.76
C SER A 272 1.18 -14.73 8.58
N LYS A 273 1.55 -15.75 7.80
CA LYS A 273 2.31 -15.59 6.56
C LYS A 273 1.56 -14.74 5.53
N THR A 274 0.26 -14.94 5.35
CA THR A 274 -0.57 -14.15 4.42
C THR A 274 -0.78 -12.74 4.95
N LYS A 275 -1.04 -12.58 6.25
CA LYS A 275 -1.15 -11.26 6.90
C LYS A 275 0.15 -10.45 6.74
N LYS A 276 1.34 -11.06 6.90
CA LYS A 276 2.65 -10.42 6.61
C LYS A 276 2.75 -9.88 5.18
N GLN A 277 2.12 -10.54 4.21
CA GLN A 277 2.10 -10.02 2.84
C GLN A 277 1.18 -8.82 2.65
N HIS A 278 0.10 -8.67 3.45
CA HIS A 278 -0.71 -7.45 3.49
C HIS A 278 0.07 -6.29 4.14
N ILE A 279 0.75 -6.56 5.25
CA ILE A 279 1.66 -5.59 5.88
C ILE A 279 2.73 -5.12 4.90
N TRP A 280 3.37 -6.05 4.19
CA TRP A 280 4.39 -5.71 3.20
C TRP A 280 3.85 -4.84 2.06
N ALA A 281 2.65 -5.13 1.57
CA ALA A 281 2.03 -4.35 0.50
C ALA A 281 1.70 -2.93 0.96
N GLY A 282 1.07 -2.77 2.14
CA GLY A 282 0.76 -1.47 2.72
C GLY A 282 2.02 -0.66 3.04
N ASN A 283 3.05 -1.30 3.61
CA ASN A 283 4.32 -0.64 3.89
C ASN A 283 5.07 -0.21 2.62
N THR A 284 4.97 -1.01 1.55
CA THR A 284 5.54 -0.65 0.24
C THR A 284 4.84 0.58 -0.34
N PHE A 285 3.49 0.63 -0.28
CA PHE A 285 2.72 1.81 -0.67
C PHE A 285 3.12 3.02 0.16
N TRP A 286 3.13 2.90 1.49
CA TRP A 286 3.46 3.99 2.40
C TRP A 286 4.84 4.60 2.11
N LYS A 287 5.88 3.76 2.02
CA LYS A 287 7.25 4.20 1.72
C LYS A 287 7.37 4.86 0.36
N TRP A 288 6.66 4.34 -0.64
CA TRP A 288 6.60 4.95 -1.96
C TRP A 288 5.90 6.32 -1.90
N ALA A 289 4.74 6.40 -1.26
CA ALA A 289 3.94 7.61 -1.18
C ALA A 289 4.67 8.73 -0.42
N ILE A 290 5.29 8.45 0.72
CA ILE A 290 6.14 9.41 1.44
C ILE A 290 7.28 9.96 0.56
N LYS A 291 7.81 9.13 -0.33
CA LYS A 291 8.95 9.53 -1.18
C LYS A 291 8.52 10.29 -2.44
N TYR A 292 7.43 9.89 -3.08
CA TYR A 292 7.09 10.31 -4.44
C TYR A 292 5.75 11.02 -4.59
N ASP A 293 4.86 11.00 -3.60
CA ASP A 293 3.59 11.74 -3.60
C ASP A 293 3.70 12.95 -2.67
N GLU A 294 3.59 14.15 -3.21
CA GLU A 294 3.82 15.39 -2.47
C GLU A 294 2.75 15.61 -1.41
N ASP A 295 1.47 15.45 -1.75
CA ASP A 295 0.35 15.63 -0.84
C ASP A 295 0.42 14.62 0.31
N TRP A 296 0.73 13.35 -0.01
CA TRP A 296 0.93 12.31 1.00
C TRP A 296 2.08 12.65 1.96
N ARG A 297 3.18 13.15 1.41
CA ARG A 297 4.35 13.54 2.20
C ARG A 297 4.04 14.72 3.12
N GLN A 298 3.28 15.72 2.64
CA GLN A 298 2.85 16.83 3.48
C GLN A 298 1.93 16.34 4.61
N GLN A 299 0.99 15.45 4.28
CA GLN A 299 0.02 14.91 5.22
C GLN A 299 0.65 14.04 6.31
N TYR A 300 1.60 13.19 5.96
CA TYR A 300 2.15 12.16 6.85
C TYR A 300 3.64 12.34 7.15
N LYS A 301 4.19 13.54 6.93
CA LYS A 301 5.61 13.85 7.19
C LYS A 301 5.99 13.59 8.64
N GLY A 302 7.04 12.80 8.83
CA GLY A 302 7.55 12.45 10.16
C GLY A 302 6.79 11.35 10.89
N GLN A 303 5.69 10.85 10.33
CA GLN A 303 4.97 9.71 10.89
C GLN A 303 5.64 8.39 10.49
N PRO A 304 5.80 7.44 11.42
CA PRO A 304 6.22 6.08 11.09
C PRO A 304 5.15 5.39 10.25
N SER A 305 5.56 4.39 9.46
CA SER A 305 4.57 3.61 8.72
C SER A 305 3.65 2.85 9.69
N PRO A 306 2.33 3.01 9.58
CA PRO A 306 1.38 2.28 10.42
C PRO A 306 1.35 0.78 10.14
N PHE A 307 2.06 0.32 9.09
CA PHE A 307 2.24 -1.09 8.74
C PHE A 307 3.48 -1.72 9.35
N GLU A 308 4.29 -0.98 10.13
CA GLU A 308 5.48 -1.52 10.79
C GLU A 308 5.17 -2.02 12.20
N LYS A 309 5.99 -2.97 12.69
CA LYS A 309 5.97 -3.47 14.08
C LYS A 309 4.69 -4.19 14.52
N HIS A 310 3.95 -4.79 13.58
CA HIS A 310 2.84 -5.66 13.96
C HIS A 310 3.35 -7.05 14.36
N ASP A 311 3.12 -7.43 15.60
CA ASP A 311 3.38 -8.77 16.11
C ASP A 311 2.22 -9.69 15.75
N LEU A 312 2.46 -10.61 14.82
CA LEU A 312 1.47 -11.59 14.42
C LEU A 312 1.67 -12.91 15.18
N PRO A 313 0.59 -13.56 15.62
CA PRO A 313 0.68 -14.82 16.33
C PRO A 313 1.48 -15.86 15.53
N VAL A 314 2.41 -16.54 16.20
CA VAL A 314 3.10 -17.69 15.63
C VAL A 314 2.31 -18.95 16.01
N VAL A 315 1.47 -19.42 15.09
CA VAL A 315 0.72 -20.67 15.27
C VAL A 315 1.59 -21.83 14.82
N LYS A 316 1.95 -22.71 15.76
CA LYS A 316 2.69 -23.94 15.41
C LYS A 316 1.90 -24.76 14.39
N GLY A 317 2.52 -25.11 13.25
CA GLY A 317 1.89 -25.86 12.16
C GLY A 317 1.08 -25.02 11.16
N GLU A 318 0.92 -23.70 11.35
CA GLU A 318 0.25 -22.81 10.40
C GLU A 318 0.96 -22.74 9.04
N SER A 319 2.29 -22.74 9.07
CA SER A 319 3.14 -22.79 7.87
C SER A 319 3.42 -24.24 7.52
N VAL A 320 2.49 -24.91 6.85
CA VAL A 320 2.75 -26.23 6.29
C VAL A 320 3.79 -26.07 5.17
N SER A 321 5.03 -26.52 5.42
CA SER A 321 5.99 -26.74 4.33
C SER A 321 5.38 -27.78 3.38
N TRP A 322 5.52 -27.56 2.05
CA TRP A 322 5.06 -28.55 1.09
C TRP A 322 5.61 -29.95 1.47
N ALA A 323 4.75 -30.93 1.48
CA ALA A 323 5.10 -32.31 1.78
C ALA A 323 6.04 -32.88 0.69
N VAL A 324 6.77 -33.92 1.03
CA VAL A 324 7.65 -34.65 0.12
C VAL A 324 6.93 -35.93 -0.27
N PHE A 325 6.85 -36.23 -1.56
CA PHE A 325 6.39 -37.53 -2.04
C PHE A 325 7.45 -38.61 -1.76
N THR A 326 7.02 -39.85 -1.55
CA THR A 326 7.96 -40.95 -1.73
C THR A 326 8.23 -41.19 -3.21
N ARG A 327 9.34 -41.86 -3.53
CA ARG A 327 9.62 -42.27 -4.91
C ARG A 327 8.44 -43.03 -5.52
N MET A 328 7.88 -44.00 -4.80
CA MET A 328 6.74 -44.78 -5.25
C MET A 328 5.49 -43.93 -5.50
N ASP A 329 5.28 -42.86 -4.73
CA ASP A 329 4.15 -41.96 -4.97
C ASP A 329 4.30 -41.23 -6.29
N VAL A 330 5.53 -40.76 -6.63
CA VAL A 330 5.81 -40.11 -7.91
C VAL A 330 5.63 -41.06 -9.07
N GLU A 331 6.12 -42.31 -8.94
CA GLU A 331 5.90 -43.39 -9.92
C GLU A 331 4.41 -43.67 -10.13
N ARG A 332 3.64 -43.78 -9.05
CA ARG A 332 2.19 -44.01 -9.10
C ARG A 332 1.44 -42.83 -9.76
N LEU A 333 1.87 -41.59 -9.51
CA LEU A 333 1.29 -40.41 -10.16
C LEU A 333 1.58 -40.40 -11.67
N HIS A 334 2.77 -40.83 -12.08
CA HIS A 334 3.13 -40.97 -13.49
C HIS A 334 2.21 -42.00 -14.18
N VAL A 335 2.07 -43.22 -13.60
CA VAL A 335 1.17 -44.27 -14.12
C VAL A 335 -0.27 -43.74 -14.19
N ALA A 336 -0.77 -43.08 -13.13
CA ALA A 336 -2.11 -42.51 -13.11
C ALA A 336 -2.34 -41.43 -14.16
N ALA A 337 -1.29 -40.73 -14.61
CA ALA A 337 -1.38 -39.78 -15.73
C ALA A 337 -1.49 -40.53 -17.07
N LEU A 338 -0.73 -41.63 -17.26
CA LEU A 338 -0.83 -42.47 -18.46
C LEU A 338 -2.19 -43.16 -18.57
N GLU A 339 -2.72 -43.73 -17.46
CA GLU A 339 -4.05 -44.34 -17.41
C GLU A 339 -5.19 -43.34 -17.79
N LYS A 340 -4.94 -42.04 -17.64
CA LYS A 340 -5.84 -40.95 -18.07
C LYS A 340 -5.56 -40.44 -19.47
N GLU A 341 -4.69 -41.13 -20.21
CA GLU A 341 -4.25 -40.71 -21.54
C GLU A 341 -3.64 -39.28 -21.56
N ASP A 342 -3.13 -38.78 -20.40
CA ASP A 342 -2.51 -37.46 -20.26
C ASP A 342 -0.98 -37.61 -20.34
N LYS A 343 -0.47 -38.05 -21.52
CA LYS A 343 0.98 -38.21 -21.76
C LYS A 343 1.75 -36.92 -21.49
N PRO A 344 1.32 -35.70 -21.86
CA PRO A 344 2.06 -34.48 -21.54
C PRO A 344 2.22 -34.25 -20.03
N LEU A 345 1.28 -34.71 -19.21
CA LEU A 345 1.40 -34.64 -17.75
C LEU A 345 2.34 -35.73 -17.22
N ALA A 346 2.31 -36.94 -17.78
CA ALA A 346 3.23 -38.02 -17.41
C ALA A 346 4.68 -37.59 -17.74
N ASP A 347 4.93 -37.08 -18.94
CA ASP A 347 6.23 -36.57 -19.37
C ASP A 347 6.73 -35.43 -18.44
N LEU A 348 5.85 -34.50 -18.05
CA LEU A 348 6.19 -33.45 -17.08
C LEU A 348 6.57 -34.03 -15.71
N ILE A 349 5.87 -35.05 -15.23
CA ILE A 349 6.19 -35.72 -13.95
C ILE A 349 7.57 -36.37 -14.03
N ALA A 350 7.87 -37.08 -15.11
CA ALA A 350 9.18 -37.72 -15.34
C ALA A 350 10.30 -36.68 -15.41
N LEU A 351 10.13 -35.64 -16.21
CA LEU A 351 11.10 -34.55 -16.32
C LEU A 351 11.33 -33.85 -14.97
N ALA A 352 10.25 -33.54 -14.23
CA ALA A 352 10.35 -32.89 -12.91
C ALA A 352 11.06 -33.79 -11.88
N ALA A 353 10.84 -35.11 -11.94
CA ALA A 353 11.45 -36.08 -11.04
C ALA A 353 12.95 -36.22 -11.29
N TYR A 354 13.38 -36.33 -12.55
CA TYR A 354 14.80 -36.52 -12.90
C TYR A 354 15.62 -35.24 -12.98
N THR A 355 15.01 -34.07 -13.08
CA THR A 355 15.74 -32.80 -13.15
C THR A 355 15.63 -31.96 -11.88
N GLY A 356 14.59 -32.19 -11.10
CA GLY A 356 14.22 -31.31 -9.99
C GLY A 356 13.94 -29.86 -10.40
N ALA A 357 13.77 -29.55 -11.68
CA ALA A 357 13.51 -28.21 -12.17
C ALA A 357 12.10 -27.72 -11.80
N ARG A 358 11.89 -26.40 -11.82
CA ARG A 358 10.57 -25.81 -11.58
C ARG A 358 9.67 -25.97 -12.80
N LEU A 359 8.34 -25.96 -12.62
CA LEU A 359 7.37 -26.13 -13.70
C LEU A 359 7.68 -25.26 -14.94
N GLU A 360 7.86 -23.95 -14.76
CA GLU A 360 8.09 -23.04 -15.87
C GLU A 360 9.56 -23.07 -16.36
N GLU A 361 10.50 -23.55 -15.56
CA GLU A 361 11.86 -23.87 -16.03
C GLU A 361 11.80 -24.99 -17.08
N ILE A 362 11.06 -26.06 -16.80
CA ILE A 362 10.80 -27.15 -17.76
C ILE A 362 10.00 -26.62 -18.97
N GLY A 363 8.98 -25.78 -18.73
CA GLY A 363 8.14 -25.20 -19.77
C GLY A 363 8.87 -24.30 -20.76
N ARG A 364 10.04 -23.78 -20.38
CA ARG A 364 10.89 -22.92 -21.23
C ARG A 364 12.06 -23.66 -21.87
N VAL A 365 12.22 -24.97 -21.63
CA VAL A 365 13.26 -25.74 -22.33
C VAL A 365 12.90 -25.78 -23.81
N HIS A 366 13.78 -25.17 -24.60
CA HIS A 366 13.69 -25.07 -26.06
C HIS A 366 14.88 -25.80 -26.70
N ARG A 367 14.74 -26.23 -27.92
CA ARG A 367 15.80 -26.92 -28.70
C ARG A 367 17.15 -26.20 -28.60
N ASP A 368 17.14 -24.86 -28.72
CA ASP A 368 18.36 -24.03 -28.69
C ASP A 368 19.02 -23.99 -27.30
N THR A 369 18.33 -24.41 -26.25
CA THR A 369 18.87 -24.46 -24.88
C THR A 369 19.45 -25.83 -24.52
N ILE A 370 19.32 -26.81 -25.41
CA ILE A 370 19.79 -28.18 -25.17
C ILE A 370 21.24 -28.36 -25.66
N THR A 371 22.04 -28.92 -24.82
CA THR A 371 23.41 -29.33 -25.15
C THR A 371 23.41 -30.78 -25.59
N LEU A 372 23.88 -31.04 -26.80
CA LEU A 372 24.05 -32.38 -27.36
C LEU A 372 25.53 -32.82 -27.27
N LYS A 373 25.76 -34.10 -27.02
CA LYS A 373 27.04 -34.75 -27.18
C LYS A 373 26.83 -36.00 -28.01
N ASP A 374 27.52 -36.10 -29.12
CA ASP A 374 27.39 -37.21 -30.10
C ASP A 374 25.94 -37.45 -30.54
N GLY A 375 25.17 -36.37 -30.66
CA GLY A 375 23.74 -36.40 -31.03
C GLY A 375 22.77 -36.72 -29.87
N VAL A 376 23.27 -36.98 -28.66
CA VAL A 376 22.46 -37.31 -27.47
C VAL A 376 22.29 -36.09 -26.58
N PRO A 377 21.07 -35.78 -26.10
CA PRO A 377 20.82 -34.69 -25.16
C PRO A 377 21.46 -34.98 -23.79
N ILE A 378 22.41 -34.15 -23.36
CA ILE A 378 23.16 -34.34 -22.11
C ILE A 378 22.84 -33.27 -21.06
N ALA A 379 22.32 -32.10 -21.46
CA ALA A 379 21.94 -31.02 -20.54
C ALA A 379 21.02 -30.03 -21.24
N PHE A 380 20.33 -29.20 -20.43
CA PHE A 380 19.67 -28.01 -20.91
C PHE A 380 20.00 -26.80 -20.03
N SER A 381 19.94 -25.60 -20.62
CA SER A 381 20.23 -24.34 -19.93
C SER A 381 18.96 -23.61 -19.54
N ILE A 382 18.87 -23.19 -18.27
CA ILE A 382 17.88 -22.26 -17.78
C ILE A 382 18.49 -20.86 -17.89
N LEU A 383 18.01 -20.08 -18.87
CA LEU A 383 18.57 -18.77 -19.22
C LEU A 383 17.95 -17.63 -18.39
N GLU A 384 16.72 -17.82 -17.88
CA GLU A 384 15.99 -16.83 -17.09
C GLU A 384 15.43 -17.46 -15.83
N SER A 385 15.66 -16.83 -14.70
CA SER A 385 15.11 -17.25 -13.41
C SER A 385 14.83 -16.05 -12.51
N LYS A 386 14.07 -16.27 -11.46
CA LYS A 386 13.74 -15.25 -10.44
C LYS A 386 14.97 -14.77 -9.66
N THR A 387 16.01 -15.59 -9.56
CA THR A 387 17.29 -15.29 -8.89
C THR A 387 18.45 -15.67 -9.80
N ASP A 388 19.59 -15.03 -9.63
CA ASP A 388 20.80 -15.33 -10.41
C ASP A 388 21.24 -16.79 -10.25
N ALA A 389 21.15 -17.34 -9.04
CA ALA A 389 21.42 -18.76 -8.78
C ALA A 389 20.48 -19.72 -9.55
N GLY A 390 19.34 -19.22 -10.00
CA GLY A 390 18.41 -19.99 -10.83
C GLY A 390 18.85 -20.15 -12.28
N VAL A 391 19.70 -19.25 -12.81
CA VAL A 391 20.32 -19.35 -14.14
C VAL A 391 21.41 -20.40 -14.06
N ARG A 392 21.23 -21.51 -14.77
CA ARG A 392 22.12 -22.66 -14.65
C ARG A 392 21.96 -23.68 -15.77
N GLN A 393 22.95 -24.53 -15.94
CA GLN A 393 22.85 -25.72 -16.75
C GLN A 393 22.45 -26.93 -15.89
N VAL A 394 21.40 -27.65 -16.32
CA VAL A 394 20.87 -28.84 -15.67
C VAL A 394 21.21 -30.06 -16.52
N PRO A 395 21.92 -31.07 -15.99
CA PRO A 395 22.20 -32.29 -16.73
C PRO A 395 20.94 -33.11 -16.95
N ILE A 396 20.87 -33.83 -18.06
CA ILE A 396 19.79 -34.76 -18.39
C ILE A 396 20.25 -36.14 -17.95
N HIS A 397 19.48 -36.78 -17.07
CA HIS A 397 19.72 -38.14 -16.62
C HIS A 397 19.63 -39.13 -17.78
N THR A 398 20.52 -40.13 -17.83
CA THR A 398 20.57 -41.14 -18.92
C THR A 398 19.24 -41.83 -19.17
N ALA A 399 18.45 -42.12 -18.14
CA ALA A 399 17.12 -42.73 -18.26
C ALA A 399 16.10 -41.92 -19.03
N ILE A 400 16.18 -40.57 -19.00
CA ILE A 400 15.23 -39.70 -19.70
C ILE A 400 15.79 -39.08 -20.98
N ALA A 401 17.03 -39.33 -21.33
CA ALA A 401 17.60 -38.82 -22.57
C ALA A 401 16.83 -39.26 -23.82
N PRO A 402 16.36 -40.52 -23.94
CA PRO A 402 15.51 -40.93 -25.06
C PRO A 402 14.16 -40.21 -25.09
N LEU A 403 13.52 -39.99 -23.93
CA LEU A 403 12.30 -39.22 -23.84
C LEU A 403 12.52 -37.77 -24.31
N VAL A 404 13.59 -37.12 -23.84
CA VAL A 404 13.92 -35.74 -24.26
C VAL A 404 14.13 -35.68 -25.78
N GLN A 405 14.83 -36.64 -26.36
CA GLN A 405 15.05 -36.70 -27.80
C GLN A 405 13.72 -36.86 -28.56
N SER A 406 12.88 -37.80 -28.15
CA SER A 406 11.54 -38.04 -28.74
C SER A 406 10.64 -36.79 -28.67
N LEU A 407 10.65 -36.08 -27.53
CA LEU A 407 9.87 -34.86 -27.36
C LEU A 407 10.39 -33.72 -28.28
N LEU A 408 11.70 -33.62 -28.48
CA LEU A 408 12.27 -32.63 -29.40
C LEU A 408 11.97 -32.94 -30.86
N ASP A 409 12.02 -34.21 -31.24
CA ASP A 409 11.73 -34.64 -32.60
C ASP A 409 10.25 -34.43 -32.97
N ALA A 410 9.37 -34.62 -32.01
CA ALA A 410 7.93 -34.38 -32.15
C ALA A 410 7.53 -32.88 -32.01
N SER A 411 8.44 -32.00 -31.59
CA SER A 411 8.14 -30.61 -31.31
C SER A 411 8.09 -29.75 -32.59
N GLU A 412 6.95 -29.12 -32.81
CA GLU A 412 6.74 -28.19 -33.93
C GLU A 412 7.23 -26.75 -33.61
N ASP A 413 7.15 -26.35 -32.32
CA ASP A 413 7.52 -25.00 -31.86
C ASP A 413 8.91 -24.92 -31.21
N GLY A 414 9.65 -26.02 -31.20
CA GLY A 414 10.98 -26.16 -30.63
C GLY A 414 11.01 -26.34 -29.12
N TYR A 415 9.88 -26.22 -28.43
CA TYR A 415 9.81 -26.44 -26.98
C TYR A 415 9.65 -27.91 -26.61
N LEU A 416 10.30 -28.34 -25.53
CA LEU A 416 10.30 -29.73 -25.08
C LEU A 416 8.88 -30.22 -24.74
N LEU A 417 8.06 -29.40 -24.10
CA LEU A 417 6.68 -29.75 -23.79
C LEU A 417 5.69 -28.81 -24.47
N LYS A 418 4.63 -29.39 -25.03
CA LYS A 418 3.53 -28.63 -25.60
C LYS A 418 2.87 -27.80 -24.50
N GLY A 419 2.97 -26.49 -24.63
CA GLY A 419 2.40 -25.49 -23.74
C GLY A 419 1.64 -24.45 -24.53
N ARG A 420 1.36 -23.29 -23.90
CA ARG A 420 0.88 -22.14 -24.64
C ARG A 420 1.98 -21.58 -25.54
N ALA A 421 1.64 -21.21 -26.76
CA ALA A 421 2.54 -20.48 -27.65
C ALA A 421 3.05 -19.19 -26.97
N LEU A 422 4.23 -18.69 -27.36
CA LEU A 422 4.81 -17.49 -26.74
C LEU A 422 3.89 -16.27 -26.77
N GLY A 423 3.12 -16.09 -27.82
CA GLY A 423 2.12 -15.01 -27.92
C GLY A 423 0.81 -15.25 -27.14
N GLU A 424 0.58 -16.47 -26.65
CA GLU A 424 -0.64 -16.91 -25.99
C GLU A 424 -0.42 -17.28 -24.52
N THR A 425 0.76 -17.02 -23.99
CA THR A 425 1.06 -17.23 -22.57
C THR A 425 0.08 -16.45 -21.71
N ASN A 426 -0.14 -16.91 -20.46
CA ASN A 426 -0.92 -16.08 -19.55
C ASN A 426 -0.21 -14.73 -19.33
N LYS A 427 -0.90 -13.76 -18.71
CA LYS A 427 -0.35 -12.40 -18.47
C LYS A 427 0.99 -12.36 -17.70
N TYR A 428 1.45 -13.49 -17.18
CA TYR A 428 2.73 -13.63 -16.47
C TYR A 428 3.78 -14.42 -17.26
N GLY A 429 3.53 -14.72 -18.53
CA GLY A 429 4.46 -15.44 -19.37
C GLY A 429 4.59 -16.93 -19.06
N ASN A 430 3.63 -17.53 -18.34
CA ASN A 430 3.67 -18.95 -17.99
C ASN A 430 3.11 -19.81 -19.14
N ARG A 431 3.89 -20.83 -19.57
CA ARG A 431 3.53 -21.77 -20.64
C ARG A 431 2.76 -22.99 -20.12
N LEU A 432 3.15 -23.53 -18.97
CA LEU A 432 2.63 -24.81 -18.44
C LEU A 432 1.60 -24.67 -17.31
N ASP A 433 1.00 -23.49 -17.08
CA ASP A 433 0.03 -23.28 -16.02
C ASP A 433 -1.19 -24.23 -16.12
N ALA A 434 -1.63 -24.57 -17.34
CA ALA A 434 -2.72 -25.51 -17.57
C ALA A 434 -2.34 -26.94 -17.18
N VAL A 435 -1.12 -27.38 -17.53
CA VAL A 435 -0.59 -28.71 -17.17
C VAL A 435 -0.42 -28.82 -15.65
N GLY A 436 0.10 -27.75 -15.00
CA GLY A 436 0.20 -27.69 -13.55
C GLY A 436 -1.15 -27.81 -12.83
N LYS A 437 -2.23 -27.25 -13.40
CA LYS A 437 -3.60 -27.43 -12.88
C LYS A 437 -4.10 -28.86 -13.05
N ARG A 438 -3.74 -29.55 -14.15
CA ARG A 438 -4.04 -30.98 -14.34
C ARG A 438 -3.38 -31.82 -13.27
N PHE A 439 -2.09 -31.58 -12.97
CA PHE A 439 -1.40 -32.24 -11.85
C PHE A 439 -2.15 -32.04 -10.52
N GLY A 440 -2.63 -30.82 -10.23
CA GLY A 440 -3.44 -30.56 -9.03
C GLY A 440 -4.68 -31.42 -8.94
N ARG A 441 -5.38 -31.67 -10.06
CA ARG A 441 -6.54 -32.57 -10.14
C ARG A 441 -6.14 -34.02 -9.99
N LEU A 442 -5.07 -34.45 -10.69
CA LEU A 442 -4.55 -35.81 -10.61
C LEU A 442 -4.18 -36.24 -9.18
N LYS A 443 -3.37 -35.40 -8.50
CA LYS A 443 -2.94 -35.69 -7.12
C LYS A 443 -4.12 -35.75 -6.13
N THR A 444 -5.15 -34.90 -6.34
CA THR A 444 -6.37 -34.94 -5.51
C THR A 444 -7.18 -36.22 -5.73
N ALA A 445 -7.32 -36.66 -6.99
CA ALA A 445 -7.92 -37.94 -7.32
C ALA A 445 -7.14 -39.12 -6.72
N ALA A 446 -5.82 -39.04 -6.65
CA ALA A 446 -4.93 -40.01 -5.98
C ALA A 446 -4.92 -39.83 -4.45
N LYS A 447 -5.83 -39.04 -3.86
CA LYS A 447 -6.06 -38.86 -2.41
C LYS A 447 -4.90 -38.16 -1.68
N PHE A 448 -4.05 -37.41 -2.36
CA PHE A 448 -3.08 -36.52 -1.73
C PHE A 448 -3.74 -35.18 -1.33
N ASP A 449 -3.44 -34.72 -0.13
CA ASP A 449 -4.00 -33.50 0.43
C ASP A 449 -3.38 -32.22 -0.16
N LYS A 450 -3.78 -31.05 0.37
CA LYS A 450 -3.31 -29.74 -0.12
C LYS A 450 -1.83 -29.45 0.12
N SER A 451 -1.16 -30.21 0.99
CA SER A 451 0.27 -30.02 1.28
C SER A 451 1.17 -30.55 0.15
N PHE A 452 0.64 -31.43 -0.72
CA PHE A 452 1.33 -31.90 -1.90
C PHE A 452 1.02 -31.06 -3.13
N VAL A 453 2.04 -30.63 -3.84
CA VAL A 453 1.97 -29.83 -5.07
C VAL A 453 2.98 -30.33 -6.07
N LEU A 454 2.95 -29.87 -7.33
CA LEU A 454 3.98 -30.27 -8.32
C LEU A 454 5.40 -29.97 -7.81
N HIS A 455 5.60 -28.85 -7.12
CA HIS A 455 6.90 -28.52 -6.50
C HIS A 455 7.36 -29.53 -5.45
N SER A 456 6.46 -30.38 -4.93
CA SER A 456 6.82 -31.49 -4.04
C SER A 456 7.65 -32.55 -4.74
N ILE A 457 7.48 -32.75 -6.08
CA ILE A 457 8.34 -33.66 -6.87
C ILE A 457 9.79 -33.17 -6.85
N ARG A 458 10.03 -31.87 -7.00
CA ARG A 458 11.37 -31.28 -6.86
C ARG A 458 11.96 -31.53 -5.46
N LYS A 459 11.14 -31.41 -4.40
CA LYS A 459 11.59 -31.74 -3.05
C LYS A 459 11.96 -33.22 -2.93
N THR A 460 11.19 -34.10 -3.57
CA THR A 460 11.50 -35.53 -3.63
C THR A 460 12.84 -35.76 -4.34
N ALA A 461 13.06 -35.19 -5.52
CA ALA A 461 14.33 -35.32 -6.23
C ALA A 461 15.52 -34.89 -5.37
N ILE A 462 15.45 -33.71 -4.72
CA ILE A 462 16.49 -33.22 -3.81
C ILE A 462 16.71 -34.19 -2.63
N THR A 463 15.61 -34.73 -2.06
CA THR A 463 15.67 -35.66 -0.93
C THR A 463 16.31 -36.99 -1.35
N GLU A 464 15.94 -37.52 -2.52
CA GLU A 464 16.46 -38.80 -3.01
C GLU A 464 17.97 -38.73 -3.33
N VAL A 465 18.44 -37.68 -4.03
CA VAL A 465 19.89 -37.52 -4.27
C VAL A 465 20.66 -37.30 -2.96
N HIS A 466 20.11 -36.55 -2.02
CA HIS A 466 20.75 -36.35 -0.71
C HIS A 466 20.89 -37.69 0.06
N ARG A 467 19.81 -38.50 0.09
CA ARG A 467 19.82 -39.83 0.74
C ARG A 467 20.73 -40.82 0.06
N ALA A 468 20.91 -40.65 -1.26
CA ALA A 468 21.85 -41.47 -2.05
C ALA A 468 23.34 -41.07 -1.87
N GLY A 469 23.62 -40.08 -1.01
CA GLY A 469 24.98 -39.66 -0.71
C GLY A 469 25.56 -38.64 -1.69
N ALA A 470 24.73 -37.83 -2.34
CA ALA A 470 25.19 -36.76 -3.23
C ALA A 470 26.11 -35.77 -2.51
N ASP A 471 27.09 -35.25 -3.24
CA ASP A 471 27.91 -34.14 -2.74
C ASP A 471 27.08 -32.90 -2.49
N VAL A 472 26.97 -32.53 -1.21
CA VAL A 472 26.14 -31.42 -0.72
C VAL A 472 26.59 -30.09 -1.31
N SER A 473 27.90 -29.94 -1.65
CA SER A 473 28.41 -28.71 -2.25
C SER A 473 27.93 -28.50 -3.69
N VAL A 474 27.57 -29.55 -4.41
CA VAL A 474 27.05 -29.52 -5.79
C VAL A 474 25.54 -29.22 -5.84
N MET A 475 24.81 -29.63 -4.82
CA MET A 475 23.34 -29.59 -4.81
C MET A 475 22.77 -28.16 -4.99
N PRO A 476 23.25 -27.12 -4.34
CA PRO A 476 22.71 -25.76 -4.53
C PRO A 476 22.78 -25.31 -5.98
N ALA A 477 23.93 -25.45 -6.63
CA ALA A 477 24.14 -25.07 -8.02
C ALA A 477 23.32 -25.93 -9.01
N LEU A 478 23.13 -27.22 -8.71
CA LEU A 478 22.27 -28.11 -9.50
C LEU A 478 20.79 -27.70 -9.44
N PHE A 479 20.30 -27.44 -8.25
CA PHE A 479 18.88 -27.11 -8.05
C PHE A 479 18.58 -25.60 -8.08
N GLY A 480 19.55 -24.72 -8.26
CA GLY A 480 19.35 -23.26 -8.34
C GLY A 480 18.93 -22.66 -7.01
N HIS A 481 19.72 -22.93 -5.98
CA HIS A 481 19.65 -22.30 -4.66
C HIS A 481 20.96 -21.55 -4.39
N GLU A 482 20.87 -20.40 -3.70
CA GLU A 482 22.06 -19.73 -3.15
C GLU A 482 22.63 -20.59 -2.01
N THR A 483 23.95 -20.63 -1.90
CA THR A 483 24.60 -21.37 -0.81
C THR A 483 24.60 -20.58 0.49
N GLY A 484 24.49 -19.25 0.39
CA GLY A 484 24.69 -18.31 1.49
C GLY A 484 26.14 -18.15 1.91
N MET A 485 27.08 -18.75 1.14
CA MET A 485 28.53 -18.66 1.36
C MET A 485 29.16 -17.79 0.28
N ILE A 486 29.71 -16.64 0.65
CA ILE A 486 30.33 -15.67 -0.27
C ILE A 486 31.39 -16.34 -1.19
N THR A 487 32.18 -17.29 -0.65
CA THR A 487 33.20 -17.99 -1.41
C THR A 487 32.62 -18.77 -2.59
N PHE A 488 31.50 -19.44 -2.42
CA PHE A 488 30.84 -20.20 -3.47
C PHE A 488 29.98 -19.34 -4.37
N ASP A 489 29.23 -18.39 -3.80
CA ASP A 489 28.28 -17.60 -4.56
C ASP A 489 28.94 -16.49 -5.40
N LEU A 490 30.14 -15.99 -4.99
CA LEU A 490 30.79 -14.87 -5.65
C LEU A 490 32.12 -15.23 -6.32
N TYR A 491 32.93 -16.11 -5.72
CA TYR A 491 34.31 -16.39 -6.18
C TYR A 491 34.48 -17.73 -6.85
N SER A 492 33.43 -18.56 -6.94
CA SER A 492 33.50 -19.86 -7.61
C SER A 492 32.68 -19.85 -8.90
N ALA A 493 33.21 -20.44 -9.96
CA ALA A 493 32.46 -20.73 -11.18
C ALA A 493 31.41 -21.85 -10.99
N GLY A 494 31.29 -22.37 -9.77
CA GLY A 494 30.41 -23.47 -9.43
C GLY A 494 30.89 -24.85 -9.94
N PRO A 495 30.12 -25.91 -9.63
CA PRO A 495 30.46 -27.26 -10.05
C PRO A 495 30.30 -27.45 -11.57
N SER A 496 31.19 -28.28 -12.16
CA SER A 496 31.15 -28.64 -13.58
C SER A 496 29.85 -29.40 -13.93
N LEU A 497 29.52 -29.47 -15.23
CA LEU A 497 28.37 -30.24 -15.71
C LEU A 497 28.52 -31.74 -15.33
N GLU A 498 29.75 -32.30 -15.38
CA GLU A 498 30.02 -33.68 -15.01
C GLU A 498 29.80 -33.93 -13.53
N GLN A 499 30.18 -33.01 -12.65
CA GLN A 499 29.89 -33.12 -11.22
C GLN A 499 28.36 -33.09 -10.94
N LYS A 500 27.63 -32.21 -11.62
CA LYS A 500 26.16 -32.16 -11.55
C LYS A 500 25.53 -33.44 -12.12
N ALA A 501 26.05 -33.98 -13.23
CA ALA A 501 25.55 -35.22 -13.82
C ALA A 501 25.72 -36.40 -12.87
N LYS A 502 26.87 -36.54 -12.19
CA LYS A 502 27.07 -37.58 -11.17
C LYS A 502 26.03 -37.54 -10.07
N VAL A 503 25.57 -36.34 -9.65
CA VAL A 503 24.52 -36.21 -8.64
C VAL A 503 23.15 -36.61 -9.20
N ILE A 504 22.82 -36.18 -10.42
CA ILE A 504 21.51 -36.50 -11.03
C ILE A 504 21.37 -38.00 -11.32
N GLU A 505 22.47 -38.69 -11.73
CA GLU A 505 22.48 -40.12 -11.99
C GLU A 505 22.20 -40.99 -10.75
N LEU A 506 22.20 -40.42 -9.55
CA LEU A 506 21.76 -41.12 -8.33
C LEU A 506 20.25 -41.31 -8.25
N LEU A 507 19.48 -40.61 -9.09
CA LEU A 507 18.03 -40.78 -9.16
C LEU A 507 17.68 -42.10 -9.88
N SER A 508 16.67 -42.79 -9.37
CA SER A 508 16.19 -44.04 -9.97
C SER A 508 14.67 -44.12 -9.80
N TYR A 509 13.93 -43.99 -10.90
CA TYR A 509 12.49 -44.15 -10.95
C TYR A 509 12.08 -45.23 -11.95
N LYS A 510 10.98 -45.94 -11.66
CA LYS A 510 10.38 -46.91 -12.55
C LYS A 510 9.26 -46.27 -13.35
N PHE A 511 9.63 -45.47 -14.36
CA PHE A 511 8.65 -44.86 -15.28
C PHE A 511 8.54 -45.71 -16.56
N ASP A 512 7.32 -45.77 -17.10
CA ASP A 512 7.11 -46.18 -18.50
C ASP A 512 7.28 -44.96 -19.38
N LEU A 513 8.38 -44.88 -20.10
CA LEU A 513 8.78 -43.72 -20.91
C LEU A 513 8.65 -44.00 -22.41
N ALA A 514 7.96 -45.08 -22.79
CA ALA A 514 7.76 -45.46 -24.20
C ALA A 514 6.79 -44.50 -24.95
#